data_8958c04ecd1f88edd75d1fcd0b46d1e5
#
_entry.id   8958c04ecd1f88edd75d1fcd0b46d1e5
#
_cell.length_a   1.000
_cell.length_b   1.000
_cell.length_c   1.000
_cell.angle_alpha   90.00
_cell.angle_beta   90.00
_cell.angle_gamma   90.00
#
_symmetry.space_group_name_H-M   'P 1'
#
loop_
_entity.id
_entity.type
_entity.pdbx_description
1 polymer ?
#
loop_
_entity_poly.entity_id
_entity_poly.type
_entity_poly.pdbx_seq_one_letter_code
_entity_poly.pdbx_strand_id
1 'polypeptide(L)'
;MSPASKRHQLLVNFLAALLQHFVEANRLGLIISAPFQMKTGVDLPGREPDILFIASDHLERLKDTYLAGAADVVVEVISPESLTRDRGDKFSEYERGGVKEYWLVDPIRQLAEFYRLDNEVYRLAPVANDGIYRSTVIAGLWLRIEWLWQEPLPSLMSILKEWGLI
;
A
#
# COMPACT_ATOMS: atom_id res chain seq x y z
N MET A 1 12.61 -20.27 -1.79
CA MET A 1 11.56 -19.25 -1.49
C MET A 1 10.38 -19.96 -0.87
N SER A 2 9.99 -19.59 0.34
CA SER A 2 8.79 -20.17 0.96
C SER A 2 7.54 -19.59 0.34
N PRO A 3 6.48 -20.37 0.17
CA PRO A 3 5.22 -19.84 -0.32
C PRO A 3 4.62 -18.83 0.66
N ALA A 4 3.87 -17.88 0.12
CA ALA A 4 3.15 -16.91 0.93
C ALA A 4 2.16 -17.63 1.85
N SER A 5 2.02 -17.15 3.09
CA SER A 5 1.04 -17.71 4.01
C SER A 5 -0.38 -17.36 3.54
N LYS A 6 -1.35 -18.18 3.94
CA LYS A 6 -2.77 -17.88 3.69
C LYS A 6 -3.14 -16.50 4.25
N ARG A 7 -2.69 -16.18 5.47
CA ARG A 7 -2.99 -14.88 6.10
C ARG A 7 -2.43 -13.72 5.29
N HIS A 8 -1.19 -13.83 4.85
CA HIS A 8 -0.55 -12.82 3.99
C HIS A 8 -1.40 -12.59 2.73
N GLN A 9 -1.72 -13.67 2.03
CA GLN A 9 -2.44 -13.58 0.75
C GLN A 9 -3.85 -13.00 0.92
N LEU A 10 -4.57 -13.42 1.96
CA LEU A 10 -5.91 -12.90 2.24
C LEU A 10 -5.88 -11.40 2.56
N LEU A 11 -4.86 -10.96 3.30
CA LEU A 11 -4.72 -9.55 3.67
C LEU A 11 -4.35 -8.70 2.45
N VAL A 12 -3.47 -9.19 1.58
CA VAL A 12 -3.16 -8.51 0.32
C VAL A 12 -4.41 -8.37 -0.55
N ASN A 13 -5.16 -9.47 -0.72
CA ASN A 13 -6.40 -9.44 -1.51
C ASN A 13 -7.43 -8.47 -0.93
N PHE A 14 -7.58 -8.48 0.39
CA PHE A 14 -8.51 -7.59 1.10
C PHE A 14 -8.15 -6.12 0.87
N LEU A 15 -6.90 -5.76 1.12
CA LEU A 15 -6.44 -4.38 0.95
C LEU A 15 -6.51 -3.94 -0.50
N ALA A 16 -6.10 -4.78 -1.45
CA ALA A 16 -6.17 -4.47 -2.87
C ALA A 16 -7.61 -4.20 -3.30
N ALA A 17 -8.55 -5.04 -2.87
CA ALA A 17 -9.97 -4.88 -3.21
C ALA A 17 -10.55 -3.61 -2.60
N LEU A 18 -10.27 -3.33 -1.34
CA LEU A 18 -10.73 -2.10 -0.68
C LEU A 18 -10.23 -0.86 -1.40
N LEU A 19 -8.92 -0.80 -1.64
CA LEU A 19 -8.29 0.35 -2.28
C LEU A 19 -8.80 0.53 -3.71
N GLN A 20 -8.95 -0.57 -4.45
CA GLN A 20 -9.46 -0.51 -5.82
C GLN A 20 -10.86 0.09 -5.88
N HIS A 21 -11.77 -0.38 -5.02
CA HIS A 21 -13.14 0.12 -5.02
C HIS A 21 -13.21 1.59 -4.62
N PHE A 22 -12.42 1.99 -3.61
CA PHE A 22 -12.38 3.39 -3.19
C PHE A 22 -11.84 4.30 -4.29
N VAL A 23 -10.70 3.92 -4.86
CA VAL A 23 -10.02 4.70 -5.91
C VAL A 23 -10.89 4.82 -7.16
N GLU A 24 -11.55 3.74 -7.55
CA GLU A 24 -12.43 3.70 -8.71
C GLU A 24 -13.68 4.56 -8.49
N ALA A 25 -14.34 4.42 -7.34
CA ALA A 25 -15.53 5.19 -7.00
C ALA A 25 -15.27 6.71 -6.99
N ASN A 26 -14.08 7.11 -6.56
CA ASN A 26 -13.70 8.51 -6.45
C ASN A 26 -12.84 9.00 -7.62
N ARG A 27 -12.61 8.16 -8.63
CA ARG A 27 -11.82 8.49 -9.83
C ARG A 27 -10.43 9.03 -9.52
N LEU A 28 -9.74 8.41 -8.57
CA LEU A 28 -8.45 8.90 -8.08
C LEU A 28 -7.24 8.34 -8.83
N GLY A 29 -7.40 7.24 -9.56
CA GLY A 29 -6.29 6.59 -10.24
C GLY A 29 -6.51 5.10 -10.41
N LEU A 30 -5.42 4.34 -10.34
CA LEU A 30 -5.43 2.88 -10.49
C LEU A 30 -4.75 2.18 -9.34
N ILE A 31 -5.22 0.99 -9.03
CA ILE A 31 -4.58 0.04 -8.11
C ILE A 31 -4.05 -1.13 -8.93
N ILE A 32 -2.81 -1.48 -8.71
CA ILE A 32 -2.19 -2.66 -9.33
C ILE A 32 -1.55 -3.49 -8.22
N SER A 33 -1.82 -4.79 -8.22
CA SER A 33 -1.18 -5.72 -7.28
C SER A 33 -0.10 -6.55 -7.96
N ALA A 34 0.79 -7.12 -7.13
CA ALA A 34 1.87 -7.98 -7.62
C ALA A 34 1.32 -9.17 -8.42
N PRO A 35 2.08 -9.70 -9.40
CA PRO A 35 3.40 -9.22 -9.81
C PRO A 35 3.32 -8.11 -10.86
N PHE A 36 3.89 -6.97 -10.55
CA PHE A 36 4.03 -5.85 -11.50
C PHE A 36 5.24 -5.03 -11.05
N GLN A 37 6.17 -4.79 -11.97
CA GLN A 37 7.44 -4.16 -11.61
C GLN A 37 7.32 -2.64 -11.53
N MET A 38 7.89 -2.07 -10.47
CA MET A 38 8.08 -0.63 -10.31
C MET A 38 9.57 -0.31 -10.41
N LYS A 39 9.93 0.62 -11.29
CA LYS A 39 11.31 1.07 -11.51
C LYS A 39 11.41 2.56 -11.18
N THR A 40 11.95 2.88 -10.02
CA THR A 40 11.97 4.25 -9.51
C THR A 40 13.18 5.06 -9.96
N GLY A 41 14.18 4.43 -10.55
CA GLY A 41 15.36 5.12 -11.07
C GLY A 41 16.33 4.18 -11.74
N VAL A 42 17.28 4.77 -12.51
CA VAL A 42 18.27 4.00 -13.27
C VAL A 42 19.18 3.20 -12.32
N ASP A 43 19.52 3.81 -11.18
CA ASP A 43 20.43 3.20 -10.21
C ASP A 43 19.72 2.40 -9.12
N LEU A 44 18.38 2.27 -9.20
CA LEU A 44 17.59 1.54 -8.22
C LEU A 44 17.05 0.27 -8.84
N PRO A 45 17.07 -0.85 -8.12
CA PRO A 45 16.54 -2.10 -8.63
C PRO A 45 15.02 -2.01 -8.81
N GLY A 46 14.50 -2.74 -9.80
CA GLY A 46 13.07 -2.91 -9.95
C GLY A 46 12.51 -3.75 -8.79
N ARG A 47 11.34 -3.37 -8.29
CA ARG A 47 10.64 -4.09 -7.23
C ARG A 47 9.24 -4.46 -7.69
N GLU A 48 8.67 -5.47 -7.08
CA GLU A 48 7.29 -5.90 -7.32
C GLU A 48 6.50 -5.78 -6.01
N PRO A 49 6.08 -4.56 -5.62
CA PRO A 49 5.33 -4.37 -4.38
C PRO A 49 4.01 -5.13 -4.38
N ASP A 50 3.52 -5.47 -3.19
CA ASP A 50 2.25 -6.17 -3.07
C ASP A 50 1.11 -5.38 -3.69
N ILE A 51 1.06 -4.08 -3.43
CA ILE A 51 0.02 -3.18 -3.97
C ILE A 51 0.63 -1.83 -4.33
N LEU A 52 0.25 -1.31 -5.50
CA LEU A 52 0.62 0.01 -5.99
C LEU A 52 -0.63 0.86 -6.20
N PHE A 53 -0.56 2.13 -5.79
CA PHE A 53 -1.52 3.15 -6.20
C PHE A 53 -0.82 4.16 -7.12
N ILE A 54 -1.39 4.38 -8.30
CA ILE A 54 -0.92 5.38 -9.24
C ILE A 54 -2.03 6.41 -9.41
N ALA A 55 -1.76 7.66 -9.02
CA ALA A 55 -2.72 8.75 -9.14
C ALA A 55 -3.03 9.05 -10.61
N SER A 56 -4.24 9.56 -10.87
CA SER A 56 -4.69 9.90 -12.23
C SER A 56 -3.71 10.83 -12.96
N ASP A 57 -3.08 11.75 -12.24
CA ASP A 57 -2.11 12.70 -12.81
C ASP A 57 -0.79 12.06 -13.20
N HIS A 58 -0.56 10.81 -12.81
CA HIS A 58 0.71 10.11 -13.03
C HIS A 58 0.57 8.85 -13.87
N LEU A 59 -0.56 8.65 -14.52
CA LEU A 59 -0.81 7.44 -15.33
C LEU A 59 0.14 7.32 -16.53
N GLU A 60 0.76 8.41 -16.96
CA GLU A 60 1.77 8.36 -18.02
C GLU A 60 3.01 7.56 -17.64
N ARG A 61 3.25 7.34 -16.34
CA ARG A 61 4.35 6.49 -15.86
C ARG A 61 4.09 5.01 -16.11
N LEU A 62 2.82 4.64 -16.32
CA LEU A 62 2.42 3.24 -16.47
C LEU A 62 2.71 2.76 -17.89
N LYS A 63 3.53 1.73 -18.00
CA LYS A 63 3.89 1.06 -19.25
C LYS A 63 3.24 -0.32 -19.28
N ASP A 64 3.37 -1.04 -20.38
CA ASP A 64 2.71 -2.34 -20.54
C ASP A 64 3.15 -3.37 -19.49
N THR A 65 4.43 -3.38 -19.14
CA THR A 65 4.99 -4.41 -18.26
C THR A 65 5.61 -3.87 -16.97
N TYR A 66 5.63 -2.55 -16.79
CA TYR A 66 6.23 -1.95 -15.60
C TYR A 66 5.76 -0.51 -15.39
N LEU A 67 5.94 -0.02 -14.19
CA LEU A 67 5.76 1.39 -13.86
C LEU A 67 7.10 2.10 -13.97
N ALA A 68 7.18 3.13 -14.82
CA ALA A 68 8.40 3.92 -15.04
C ALA A 68 8.39 5.12 -14.09
N GLY A 69 8.80 4.92 -12.87
CA GLY A 69 8.81 5.93 -11.83
C GLY A 69 8.18 5.42 -10.55
N ALA A 70 7.98 6.31 -9.59
CA ALA A 70 7.38 5.95 -8.31
C ALA A 70 5.86 5.84 -8.42
N ALA A 71 5.30 4.83 -7.78
CA ALA A 71 3.89 4.84 -7.42
C ALA A 71 3.65 5.93 -6.38
N ASP A 72 2.42 6.41 -6.27
CA ASP A 72 2.09 7.43 -5.26
C ASP A 72 1.94 6.80 -3.87
N VAL A 73 1.46 5.56 -3.79
CA VAL A 73 1.42 4.77 -2.56
C VAL A 73 1.91 3.37 -2.87
N VAL A 74 2.73 2.83 -2.00
CA VAL A 74 3.16 1.42 -2.00
C VAL A 74 2.70 0.76 -0.72
N VAL A 75 2.10 -0.41 -0.82
CA VAL A 75 1.70 -1.24 0.33
C VAL A 75 2.46 -2.55 0.27
N GLU A 76 3.13 -2.88 1.36
CA GLU A 76 3.79 -4.17 1.54
C GLU A 76 3.20 -4.86 2.78
N VAL A 77 2.74 -6.08 2.59
CA VAL A 77 2.32 -6.93 3.71
C VAL A 77 3.52 -7.79 4.08
N ILE A 78 4.02 -7.57 5.29
CA ILE A 78 5.26 -8.17 5.74
C ILE A 78 5.07 -9.67 5.98
N SER A 79 6.03 -10.47 5.49
CA SER A 79 6.20 -11.86 5.86
C SER A 79 7.49 -11.99 6.68
N PRO A 80 7.70 -13.11 7.41
CA PRO A 80 8.96 -13.31 8.14
C PRO A 80 10.18 -13.18 7.25
N GLU A 81 10.07 -13.57 5.99
CA GLU A 81 11.19 -13.52 5.03
C GLU A 81 11.43 -12.12 4.47
N SER A 82 10.39 -11.30 4.34
CA SER A 82 10.50 -9.97 3.73
C SER A 82 10.82 -8.87 4.73
N LEU A 83 10.74 -9.13 6.04
CA LEU A 83 10.85 -8.12 7.09
C LEU A 83 12.08 -7.23 6.93
N THR A 84 13.26 -7.83 6.75
CA THR A 84 14.52 -7.09 6.62
C THR A 84 14.52 -6.22 5.36
N ARG A 85 14.04 -6.77 4.24
CA ARG A 85 13.97 -6.03 2.96
C ARG A 85 12.98 -4.89 3.03
N ASP A 86 11.80 -5.14 3.61
CA ASP A 86 10.72 -4.14 3.66
C ASP A 86 11.07 -2.96 4.57
N ARG A 87 11.79 -3.22 5.66
CA ARG A 87 12.23 -2.18 6.60
C ARG A 87 13.61 -1.62 6.28
N GLY A 88 14.40 -2.30 5.44
CA GLY A 88 15.75 -1.89 5.07
C GLY A 88 15.83 -1.37 3.65
N ASP A 89 16.21 -2.24 2.72
CA ASP A 89 16.52 -1.85 1.33
C ASP A 89 15.33 -1.19 0.62
N LYS A 90 14.13 -1.78 0.73
CA LYS A 90 12.94 -1.23 0.08
C LYS A 90 12.56 0.12 0.68
N PHE A 91 12.65 0.27 1.99
CA PHE A 91 12.37 1.53 2.66
C PHE A 91 13.25 2.65 2.08
N SER A 92 14.55 2.41 2.02
CA SER A 92 15.51 3.38 1.48
C SER A 92 15.28 3.64 -0.02
N GLU A 93 15.03 2.61 -0.80
CA GLU A 93 14.79 2.73 -2.24
C GLU A 93 13.52 3.51 -2.55
N TYR A 94 12.44 3.23 -1.83
CA TYR A 94 11.16 3.93 -2.03
C TYR A 94 11.26 5.39 -1.60
N GLU A 95 11.97 5.66 -0.51
CA GLU A 95 12.24 7.02 -0.06
C GLU A 95 13.00 7.82 -1.12
N ARG A 96 14.11 7.27 -1.60
CA ARG A 96 14.92 7.89 -2.65
C ARG A 96 14.19 8.01 -3.98
N GLY A 97 13.35 7.01 -4.28
CA GLY A 97 12.59 6.98 -5.53
C GLY A 97 11.40 7.93 -5.57
N GLY A 98 10.97 8.46 -4.43
CA GLY A 98 9.89 9.44 -4.36
C GLY A 98 8.50 8.86 -4.16
N VAL A 99 8.39 7.65 -3.62
CA VAL A 99 7.07 7.08 -3.23
C VAL A 99 6.53 7.90 -2.06
N LYS A 100 5.37 8.54 -2.25
CA LYS A 100 4.84 9.52 -1.29
C LYS A 100 4.33 8.91 0.01
N GLU A 101 3.70 7.73 -0.04
CA GLU A 101 3.31 6.99 1.15
C GLU A 101 3.75 5.54 1.02
N TYR A 102 4.36 5.04 2.06
CA TYR A 102 4.78 3.64 2.15
C TYR A 102 4.11 3.01 3.36
N TRP A 103 3.27 2.00 3.12
CA TRP A 103 2.52 1.29 4.15
C TRP A 103 3.16 -0.06 4.41
N LEU A 104 3.50 -0.32 5.66
CA LEU A 104 4.01 -1.61 6.12
C LEU A 104 2.96 -2.24 7.04
N VAL A 105 2.43 -3.37 6.62
CA VAL A 105 1.42 -4.11 7.38
C VAL A 105 2.00 -5.45 7.82
N ASP A 106 2.15 -5.62 9.12
CA ASP A 106 2.70 -6.84 9.73
C ASP A 106 1.58 -7.63 10.43
N PRO A 107 1.05 -8.69 9.79
CA PRO A 107 -0.05 -9.44 10.37
C PRO A 107 0.38 -10.31 11.56
N ILE A 108 1.67 -10.64 11.67
CA ILE A 108 2.16 -11.48 12.77
C ILE A 108 2.23 -10.67 14.05
N ARG A 109 2.79 -9.45 13.98
CA ARG A 109 2.91 -8.57 15.13
C ARG A 109 1.68 -7.69 15.33
N GLN A 110 0.73 -7.72 14.38
CA GLN A 110 -0.44 -6.84 14.36
C GLN A 110 -0.03 -5.38 14.46
N LEU A 111 0.88 -4.99 13.56
CA LEU A 111 1.43 -3.66 13.50
C LEU A 111 1.28 -3.11 12.08
N ALA A 112 0.69 -1.93 11.97
CA ALA A 112 0.61 -1.20 10.70
C ALA A 112 1.33 0.13 10.86
N GLU A 113 2.27 0.40 9.97
CA GLU A 113 3.05 1.64 9.96
C GLU A 113 2.85 2.33 8.61
N PHE A 114 2.61 3.63 8.67
CA PHE A 114 2.38 4.45 7.49
C PHE A 114 3.43 5.55 7.47
N TYR A 115 4.28 5.53 6.43
CA TYR A 115 5.33 6.53 6.27
C TYR A 115 4.94 7.51 5.19
N ARG A 116 5.14 8.79 5.45
CA ARG A 116 4.91 9.87 4.50
C ARG A 116 6.23 10.53 4.12
N LEU A 117 6.41 10.75 2.83
CA LEU A 117 7.58 11.45 2.33
C LEU A 117 7.43 12.94 2.62
N ASP A 118 8.37 13.49 3.40
CA ASP A 118 8.41 14.90 3.77
C ASP A 118 9.84 15.39 3.58
N ASN A 119 10.05 16.30 2.61
CA ASN A 119 11.35 16.81 2.26
C ASN A 119 12.36 15.67 2.01
N GLU A 120 11.96 14.71 1.18
CA GLU A 120 12.79 13.57 0.75
C GLU A 120 13.11 12.56 1.87
N VAL A 121 12.47 12.67 3.02
CA VAL A 121 12.65 11.75 4.15
C VAL A 121 11.31 11.19 4.60
N TYR A 122 11.25 9.88 4.83
CA TYR A 122 10.06 9.25 5.38
C TYR A 122 9.90 9.57 6.86
N ARG A 123 8.70 10.03 7.22
CA ARG A 123 8.28 10.25 8.59
C ARG A 123 7.09 9.37 8.90
N LEU A 124 7.13 8.75 10.07
CA LEU A 124 6.01 7.91 10.52
C LEU A 124 4.78 8.80 10.74
N ALA A 125 3.71 8.49 10.00
CA ALA A 125 2.45 9.18 10.16
C ALA A 125 1.69 8.63 11.37
N PRO A 126 1.09 9.49 12.19
CA PRO A 126 0.33 9.00 13.34
C PRO A 126 -0.98 8.36 12.90
N VAL A 127 -1.38 7.32 13.63
CA VAL A 127 -2.75 6.83 13.61
C VAL A 127 -3.48 7.59 14.73
N ALA A 128 -4.65 8.14 14.42
CA ALA A 128 -5.42 8.92 15.38
C ALA A 128 -5.88 8.03 16.55
N ASN A 129 -6.26 8.67 17.68
CA ASN A 129 -6.73 7.97 18.88
C ASN A 129 -7.96 7.10 18.62
N ASP A 130 -8.72 7.40 17.56
CA ASP A 130 -9.88 6.59 17.15
C ASP A 130 -9.48 5.28 16.44
N GLY A 131 -8.17 5.01 16.25
CA GLY A 131 -7.69 3.83 15.57
C GLY A 131 -7.81 3.88 14.06
N ILE A 132 -7.98 5.08 13.50
CA ILE A 132 -8.18 5.27 12.06
C ILE A 132 -6.95 5.94 11.45
N TYR A 133 -6.42 5.34 10.37
CA TYR A 133 -5.42 5.98 9.53
C TYR A 133 -6.13 6.75 8.41
N ARG A 134 -5.71 7.97 8.16
CA ARG A 134 -6.21 8.80 7.07
C ARG A 134 -5.08 9.13 6.11
N SER A 135 -5.22 8.68 4.86
CA SER A 135 -4.22 8.93 3.83
C SER A 135 -4.22 10.41 3.43
N THR A 136 -3.04 10.95 3.16
CA THR A 136 -2.89 12.29 2.57
C THR A 136 -2.74 12.23 1.06
N VAL A 137 -2.44 11.06 0.50
CA VAL A 137 -2.22 10.86 -0.93
C VAL A 137 -3.49 10.37 -1.63
N ILE A 138 -4.15 9.37 -1.04
CA ILE A 138 -5.45 8.90 -1.55
C ILE A 138 -6.52 9.73 -0.85
N ALA A 139 -6.97 10.78 -1.54
CA ALA A 139 -7.85 11.79 -0.94
C ALA A 139 -9.14 11.20 -0.37
N GLY A 140 -9.39 11.44 0.92
CA GLY A 140 -10.59 10.99 1.61
C GLY A 140 -10.54 9.55 2.12
N LEU A 141 -9.50 8.78 1.77
CA LEU A 141 -9.38 7.39 2.23
C LEU A 141 -9.07 7.35 3.72
N TRP A 142 -9.82 6.50 4.44
CA TRP A 142 -9.52 6.18 5.82
C TRP A 142 -9.67 4.69 6.06
N LEU A 143 -8.84 4.15 6.94
CA LEU A 143 -8.81 2.75 7.30
C LEU A 143 -8.88 2.60 8.82
N ARG A 144 -9.79 1.77 9.28
CA ARG A 144 -9.79 1.36 10.68
C ARG A 144 -8.76 0.24 10.83
N ILE A 145 -7.73 0.48 11.62
CA ILE A 145 -6.58 -0.44 11.72
C ILE A 145 -7.00 -1.82 12.21
N GLU A 146 -7.97 -1.89 13.13
CA GLU A 146 -8.44 -3.16 13.66
C GLU A 146 -9.04 -4.09 12.60
N TRP A 147 -9.50 -3.56 11.45
CA TRP A 147 -9.99 -4.40 10.35
C TRP A 147 -8.91 -5.40 9.90
N LEU A 148 -7.65 -4.96 9.92
CA LEU A 148 -6.53 -5.76 9.41
C LEU A 148 -6.24 -6.99 10.26
N TRP A 149 -6.68 -6.99 11.52
CA TRP A 149 -6.38 -8.05 12.48
C TRP A 149 -7.54 -9.01 12.71
N GLN A 150 -8.71 -8.73 12.15
CA GLN A 150 -9.89 -9.59 12.33
C GLN A 150 -9.74 -10.91 11.58
N GLU A 151 -10.28 -11.98 12.17
CA GLU A 151 -10.36 -13.30 11.55
C GLU A 151 -11.78 -13.86 11.75
N PRO A 152 -12.56 -13.99 10.65
CA PRO A 152 -12.22 -13.61 9.28
C PRO A 152 -12.14 -12.09 9.11
N LEU A 153 -11.46 -11.65 8.04
CA LEU A 153 -11.43 -10.25 7.69
C LEU A 153 -12.85 -9.71 7.47
N PRO A 154 -13.08 -8.42 7.71
CA PRO A 154 -14.41 -7.84 7.50
C PRO A 154 -14.90 -8.02 6.07
N SER A 155 -16.21 -8.10 5.90
CA SER A 155 -16.82 -8.10 4.58
C SER A 155 -16.50 -6.81 3.84
N LEU A 156 -16.03 -6.94 2.59
CA LEU A 156 -15.81 -5.79 1.72
C LEU A 156 -17.07 -4.92 1.62
N MET A 157 -18.22 -5.55 1.44
CA MET A 157 -19.50 -4.83 1.30
C MET A 157 -19.85 -4.01 2.54
N SER A 158 -19.55 -4.51 3.74
CA SER A 158 -19.82 -3.77 4.97
C SER A 158 -18.97 -2.49 5.06
N ILE A 159 -17.71 -2.57 4.62
CA ILE A 159 -16.82 -1.42 4.62
C ILE A 159 -17.26 -0.40 3.54
N LEU A 160 -17.63 -0.88 2.37
CA LEU A 160 -18.13 0.01 1.31
C LEU A 160 -19.37 0.77 1.74
N LYS A 161 -20.25 0.14 2.52
CA LYS A 161 -21.41 0.82 3.12
C LYS A 161 -20.95 1.87 4.14
N GLU A 162 -20.00 1.52 4.99
CA GLU A 162 -19.47 2.44 6.00
C GLU A 162 -18.81 3.66 5.34
N TRP A 163 -18.17 3.44 4.18
CA TRP A 163 -17.59 4.51 3.37
C TRP A 163 -18.63 5.30 2.56
N GLY A 164 -19.88 4.86 2.54
CA GLY A 164 -20.93 5.52 1.77
C GLY A 164 -20.85 5.30 0.26
N LEU A 165 -20.19 4.23 -0.18
CA LEU A 165 -20.00 3.94 -1.60
C LEU A 165 -21.13 3.06 -2.18
N ILE A 166 -21.89 2.44 -1.31
CA ILE A 166 -23.07 1.62 -1.69
C ILE A 166 -24.19 1.80 -0.70
#